data_688bf0d09f6fd41099d4f02d010c727c
#
_entry.id   688bf0d09f6fd41099d4f02d010c727c
#
_cell.length_a   1.000
_cell.length_b   1.000
_cell.length_c   1.000
_cell.angle_alpha   90.00
_cell.angle_beta   90.00
_cell.angle_gamma   90.00
#
_symmetry.space_group_name_H-M   'P 1'
#
loop_
_entity.id
_entity.type
_entity.pdbx_description
1 polymer ?
#
loop_
_entity_poly.entity_id
_entity_poly.type
_entity_poly.pdbx_seq_one_letter_code
_entity_poly.pdbx_strand_id
1 'polypeptide(L)'
;GNSEIGNNAFEYYTAAWQQYVFGNSINTGTAKSQIANPDLKWETTTEFNFGLDFGFFNQRLSGTFEYFKKEVKDLLGYRSLKSFMEVSTVAANIGKTQSTGIEISLKSRNFTGEFKWDTELNFTRYVDRWKERNPEDELSPWQKANDPIRAHYGYLSDGVLGIDETPPASMPNLLP
;
A
#
# COMPACT_ATOMS: atom_id res chain seq x y z
N GLY A 1 -10.18 16.53 5.98
CA GLY A 1 -10.98 15.44 6.53
C GLY A 1 -11.53 14.57 5.41
N ASN A 2 -11.52 13.28 5.64
CA ASN A 2 -11.97 12.35 4.61
C ASN A 2 -13.50 12.27 4.67
N SER A 3 -14.19 12.96 3.73
CA SER A 3 -15.65 12.98 3.64
C SER A 3 -16.25 11.59 3.39
N GLU A 4 -15.44 10.64 2.92
CA GLU A 4 -15.89 9.28 2.63
C GLU A 4 -16.25 8.45 3.87
N ILE A 5 -15.70 8.78 5.05
CA ILE A 5 -16.06 8.07 6.27
C ILE A 5 -17.56 8.21 6.59
N GLY A 6 -18.11 9.42 6.50
CA GLY A 6 -19.51 9.68 6.82
C GLY A 6 -20.44 8.77 6.04
N ASN A 7 -20.27 8.72 4.74
CA ASN A 7 -21.10 7.91 3.86
C ASN A 7 -20.92 6.40 4.13
N ASN A 8 -19.66 5.95 4.25
CA ASN A 8 -19.38 4.53 4.48
C ASN A 8 -19.74 4.03 5.88
N ALA A 9 -19.83 4.93 6.89
CA ALA A 9 -20.24 4.56 8.23
C ALA A 9 -21.76 4.42 8.39
N PHE A 10 -22.54 5.22 7.66
CA PHE A 10 -23.98 5.38 7.92
C PHE A 10 -24.89 4.96 6.77
N GLU A 11 -24.40 4.84 5.55
CA GLU A 11 -25.21 4.42 4.40
C GLU A 11 -25.32 2.90 4.29
N TYR A 12 -26.53 2.40 4.51
CA TYR A 12 -26.84 0.97 4.38
C TYR A 12 -27.20 0.57 2.94
N TYR A 13 -27.67 1.52 2.11
CA TYR A 13 -28.14 1.24 0.76
C TYR A 13 -27.77 2.37 -0.18
N THR A 14 -27.09 2.02 -1.27
CA THR A 14 -27.22 2.77 -2.51
C THR A 14 -27.98 1.88 -3.49
N ALA A 15 -29.07 2.40 -4.06
CA ALA A 15 -29.83 1.66 -5.05
C ALA A 15 -28.97 1.50 -6.31
N ALA A 16 -28.51 0.28 -6.57
CA ALA A 16 -27.92 -0.07 -7.85
C ALA A 16 -29.01 -0.67 -8.74
N TRP A 17 -29.10 -0.17 -9.96
CA TRP A 17 -30.02 -0.70 -10.95
C TRP A 17 -29.52 -2.06 -11.43
N GLN A 18 -30.23 -3.13 -11.09
CA GLN A 18 -29.93 -4.47 -11.53
C GLN A 18 -31.03 -4.94 -12.50
N GLN A 19 -30.64 -5.68 -13.53
CA GLN A 19 -31.57 -6.28 -14.45
C GLN A 19 -31.72 -7.77 -14.15
N TYR A 20 -32.94 -8.25 -14.11
CA TYR A 20 -33.24 -9.66 -13.97
C TYR A 20 -34.32 -10.08 -14.98
N VAL A 21 -34.24 -11.33 -15.38
CA VAL A 21 -35.22 -11.91 -16.32
C VAL A 21 -36.35 -12.57 -15.50
N PHE A 22 -37.56 -12.13 -15.77
CA PHE A 22 -38.78 -12.77 -15.22
C PHE A 22 -39.70 -13.11 -16.37
N GLY A 23 -39.91 -14.41 -16.58
CA GLY A 23 -40.61 -14.90 -17.76
C GLY A 23 -39.81 -14.61 -19.03
N ASN A 24 -40.37 -13.88 -19.97
CA ASN A 24 -39.75 -13.50 -21.24
C ASN A 24 -39.39 -11.99 -21.29
N SER A 25 -39.36 -11.33 -20.15
CA SER A 25 -39.13 -9.88 -20.03
C SER A 25 -37.95 -9.58 -19.12
N ILE A 26 -37.14 -8.57 -19.53
CA ILE A 26 -36.12 -7.98 -18.69
C ILE A 26 -36.74 -6.93 -17.78
N ASN A 27 -36.61 -7.12 -16.49
CA ASN A 27 -37.13 -6.21 -15.47
C ASN A 27 -35.95 -5.52 -14.75
N THR A 28 -36.19 -4.32 -14.28
CA THR A 28 -35.25 -3.57 -13.48
C THR A 28 -35.61 -3.68 -12.01
N GLY A 29 -34.61 -4.03 -11.22
CA GLY A 29 -34.72 -4.10 -9.77
C GLY A 29 -33.65 -3.27 -9.08
N THR A 30 -33.63 -3.33 -7.77
CA THR A 30 -32.62 -2.69 -6.94
C THR A 30 -31.85 -3.74 -6.13
N ALA A 31 -30.56 -3.54 -5.97
CA ALA A 31 -29.72 -4.38 -5.11
C ALA A 31 -28.89 -3.51 -4.16
N LYS A 32 -28.39 -4.09 -3.09
CA LYS A 32 -27.45 -3.43 -2.20
C LYS A 32 -26.14 -3.23 -2.95
N SER A 33 -25.60 -2.02 -2.93
CA SER A 33 -24.28 -1.71 -3.47
C SER A 33 -23.23 -1.53 -2.39
N GLN A 34 -23.66 -1.27 -1.15
CA GLN A 34 -22.79 -0.98 -0.03
C GLN A 34 -23.39 -1.44 1.30
N ILE A 35 -22.53 -1.84 2.22
CA ILE A 35 -22.87 -2.12 3.61
C ILE A 35 -22.21 -1.05 4.47
N ALA A 36 -22.95 -0.47 5.42
CA ALA A 36 -22.43 0.45 6.40
C ALA A 36 -21.51 -0.24 7.39
N ASN A 37 -20.47 0.48 7.82
CA ASN A 37 -19.62 0.08 8.93
C ASN A 37 -19.60 1.17 10.00
N PRO A 38 -20.45 1.08 11.04
CA PRO A 38 -20.52 2.08 12.10
C PRO A 38 -19.26 2.12 12.99
N ASP A 39 -18.45 1.07 12.96
CA ASP A 39 -17.20 0.98 13.73
C ASP A 39 -16.00 1.64 13.03
N LEU A 40 -16.24 2.27 11.89
CA LEU A 40 -15.20 2.92 11.09
C LEU A 40 -14.55 4.09 11.87
N LYS A 41 -13.22 4.08 11.95
CA LYS A 41 -12.43 5.08 12.66
C LYS A 41 -11.63 5.93 11.71
N TRP A 42 -11.32 7.15 12.13
CA TRP A 42 -10.39 8.02 11.41
C TRP A 42 -8.97 7.49 11.46
N GLU A 43 -8.27 7.63 10.35
CA GLU A 43 -6.84 7.39 10.31
C GLU A 43 -6.11 8.36 11.25
N THR A 44 -5.14 7.83 11.99
CA THR A 44 -4.25 8.62 12.83
C THR A 44 -2.82 8.47 12.34
N THR A 45 -2.24 9.59 11.93
CA THR A 45 -0.81 9.65 11.55
C THR A 45 0.01 10.24 12.67
N THR A 46 1.04 9.52 13.08
CA THR A 46 2.08 10.00 14.00
C THR A 46 3.40 10.02 13.26
N GLU A 47 4.09 11.15 13.32
CA GLU A 47 5.37 11.34 12.65
C GLU A 47 6.42 11.88 13.61
N PHE A 48 7.61 11.30 13.55
CA PHE A 48 8.80 11.76 14.23
C PHE A 48 9.85 12.09 13.17
N ASN A 49 10.34 13.34 13.19
CA ASN A 49 11.40 13.81 12.31
C ASN A 49 12.57 14.33 13.16
N PHE A 50 13.76 13.95 12.77
CA PHE A 50 15.00 14.50 13.28
C PHE A 50 15.83 15.02 12.11
N GLY A 51 16.12 16.32 12.12
CA GLY A 51 16.93 17.00 11.11
C GLY A 51 18.20 17.59 11.69
N LEU A 52 19.29 17.52 10.95
CA LEU A 52 20.57 18.15 11.26
C LEU A 52 21.09 18.88 10.02
N ASP A 53 21.20 20.20 10.15
CA ASP A 53 21.85 21.04 9.16
C ASP A 53 23.29 21.30 9.56
N PHE A 54 24.20 21.24 8.61
CA PHE A 54 25.62 21.50 8.87
C PHE A 54 26.26 22.31 7.74
N GLY A 55 27.29 23.05 8.10
CA GLY A 55 28.07 23.81 7.14
C GLY A 55 29.52 23.92 7.60
N PHE A 56 30.44 23.58 6.71
CA PHE A 56 31.88 23.59 6.96
C PHE A 56 32.59 24.48 5.95
N PHE A 57 33.79 24.93 6.32
CA PHE A 57 34.70 25.71 5.44
C PHE A 57 34.02 26.96 4.85
N ASN A 58 33.42 27.80 5.70
CA ASN A 58 32.65 28.98 5.29
C ASN A 58 31.58 28.65 4.25
N GLN A 59 30.78 27.64 4.52
CA GLN A 59 29.68 27.15 3.64
C GLN A 59 30.15 26.60 2.28
N ARG A 60 31.42 26.22 2.16
CA ARG A 60 31.87 25.52 0.97
C ARG A 60 31.38 24.09 0.89
N LEU A 61 31.20 23.47 2.04
CA LEU A 61 30.49 22.18 2.18
C LEU A 61 29.33 22.39 3.14
N SER A 62 28.12 22.19 2.68
CA SER A 62 26.91 22.25 3.49
C SER A 62 26.00 21.08 3.16
N GLY A 63 25.12 20.77 4.07
CA GLY A 63 24.17 19.69 3.84
C GLY A 63 23.16 19.56 4.95
N THR A 64 22.19 18.71 4.70
CA THR A 64 21.18 18.30 5.65
C THR A 64 21.17 16.79 5.78
N PHE A 65 20.94 16.32 6.97
CA PHE A 65 20.65 14.93 7.27
C PHE A 65 19.31 14.87 7.97
N GLU A 66 18.39 14.08 7.44
CA GLU A 66 17.08 13.88 8.04
C GLU A 66 16.82 12.40 8.28
N TYR A 67 16.24 12.10 9.43
CA TYR A 67 15.70 10.81 9.77
C TYR A 67 14.22 10.97 10.10
N PHE A 68 13.37 10.17 9.48
CA PHE A 68 11.95 10.18 9.75
C PHE A 68 11.41 8.80 10.07
N LYS A 69 10.39 8.79 10.92
CA LYS A 69 9.57 7.64 11.22
C LYS A 69 8.12 8.06 11.26
N LYS A 70 7.33 7.56 10.31
CA LYS A 70 5.89 7.82 10.18
C LYS A 70 5.11 6.55 10.44
N GLU A 71 4.09 6.64 11.25
CA GLU A 71 3.16 5.55 11.57
C GLU A 71 1.74 5.99 11.27
N VAL A 72 1.00 5.17 10.53
CA VAL A 72 -0.42 5.38 10.25
C VAL A 72 -1.18 4.23 10.89
N LYS A 73 -2.08 4.56 11.80
CA LYS A 73 -3.01 3.64 12.47
C LYS A 73 -4.38 3.77 11.86
N ASP A 74 -5.17 2.70 11.99
CA ASP A 74 -6.55 2.64 11.52
C ASP A 74 -6.66 3.00 10.02
N LEU A 75 -5.68 2.56 9.22
CA LEU A 75 -5.63 2.83 7.77
C LEU A 75 -6.96 2.45 7.13
N LEU A 76 -7.58 3.42 6.43
CA LEU A 76 -8.84 3.21 5.74
C LEU A 76 -8.63 2.47 4.42
N GLY A 77 -9.51 1.51 4.17
CA GLY A 77 -9.50 0.75 2.94
C GLY A 77 -10.77 -0.06 2.76
N TYR A 78 -10.77 -0.92 1.78
CA TYR A 78 -11.89 -1.82 1.52
C TYR A 78 -11.44 -3.24 1.85
N ARG A 79 -12.27 -3.94 2.64
CA ARG A 79 -12.12 -5.35 2.94
C ARG A 79 -13.04 -6.15 2.05
N SER A 80 -12.52 -7.21 1.45
CA SER A 80 -13.32 -8.16 0.69
C SER A 80 -14.21 -8.98 1.62
N LEU A 81 -15.44 -9.16 1.22
CA LEU A 81 -16.40 -10.01 1.91
C LEU A 81 -16.46 -11.38 1.23
N LYS A 82 -16.95 -12.37 1.98
CA LYS A 82 -17.11 -13.72 1.44
C LYS A 82 -18.11 -13.75 0.28
N SER A 83 -17.88 -14.62 -0.68
CA SER A 83 -18.62 -14.69 -1.96
C SER A 83 -20.14 -14.92 -1.83
N PHE A 84 -20.62 -15.36 -0.67
CA PHE A 84 -22.07 -15.52 -0.43
C PHE A 84 -22.76 -14.25 0.07
N MET A 85 -21.99 -13.17 0.29
CA MET A 85 -22.55 -11.87 0.66
C MET A 85 -23.06 -11.15 -0.59
N GLU A 86 -24.14 -10.39 -0.47
CA GLU A 86 -24.72 -9.59 -1.56
C GLU A 86 -23.76 -8.49 -2.06
N VAL A 87 -22.84 -8.06 -1.19
CA VAL A 87 -21.86 -7.01 -1.46
C VAL A 87 -20.47 -7.59 -1.33
N SER A 88 -19.59 -7.27 -2.27
CA SER A 88 -18.27 -7.85 -2.34
C SER A 88 -17.24 -7.19 -1.41
N THR A 89 -17.47 -5.94 -1.00
CA THR A 89 -16.54 -5.17 -0.18
C THR A 89 -17.25 -4.31 0.84
N VAL A 90 -16.55 -4.02 1.94
CA VAL A 90 -16.98 -3.06 2.97
C VAL A 90 -15.81 -2.14 3.31
N ALA A 91 -16.11 -0.85 3.55
CA ALA A 91 -15.12 0.08 4.08
C ALA A 91 -14.73 -0.32 5.50
N ALA A 92 -13.45 -0.42 5.78
CA ALA A 92 -12.92 -0.87 7.06
C ALA A 92 -11.57 -0.24 7.39
N ASN A 93 -11.20 -0.29 8.66
CA ASN A 93 -9.83 -0.02 9.06
C ASN A 93 -9.00 -1.30 8.84
N ILE A 94 -8.15 -1.28 7.82
CA ILE A 94 -7.45 -2.46 7.30
C ILE A 94 -6.11 -2.74 7.97
N GLY A 95 -5.67 -1.86 8.87
CA GLY A 95 -4.46 -2.12 9.64
C GLY A 95 -3.63 -0.90 9.97
N LYS A 96 -2.35 -1.16 10.18
CA LYS A 96 -1.35 -0.19 10.60
C LYS A 96 -0.11 -0.31 9.74
N THR A 97 0.42 0.82 9.30
CA THR A 97 1.62 0.89 8.49
C THR A 97 2.69 1.75 9.14
N GLN A 98 3.95 1.50 8.80
CA GLN A 98 5.07 2.30 9.24
C GLN A 98 6.03 2.53 8.08
N SER A 99 6.42 3.79 7.90
CA SER A 99 7.50 4.21 7.00
C SER A 99 8.65 4.74 7.84
N THR A 100 9.87 4.34 7.52
CA THR A 100 11.09 4.80 8.20
C THR A 100 12.15 5.06 7.14
N GLY A 101 12.80 6.20 7.19
CA GLY A 101 13.79 6.55 6.20
C GLY A 101 14.82 7.58 6.65
N ILE A 102 15.79 7.76 5.77
CA ILE A 102 16.82 8.78 5.87
C ILE A 102 16.88 9.58 4.56
N GLU A 103 17.12 10.86 4.70
CA GLU A 103 17.37 11.77 3.59
C GLU A 103 18.67 12.53 3.84
N ILE A 104 19.49 12.63 2.83
CA ILE A 104 20.77 13.33 2.89
C ILE A 104 20.86 14.24 1.69
N SER A 105 21.11 15.53 1.94
CA SER A 105 21.41 16.49 0.91
C SER A 105 22.79 17.09 1.19
N LEU A 106 23.67 17.07 0.20
CA LEU A 106 25.01 17.62 0.28
C LEU A 106 25.20 18.62 -0.85
N LYS A 107 25.77 19.77 -0.52
CA LYS A 107 26.16 20.81 -1.46
C LYS A 107 27.60 21.21 -1.25
N SER A 108 28.40 21.19 -2.31
CA SER A 108 29.81 21.53 -2.27
C SER A 108 30.14 22.57 -3.34
N ARG A 109 30.80 23.66 -2.93
CA ARG A 109 31.45 24.62 -3.83
C ARG A 109 32.90 24.21 -4.04
N ASN A 110 33.13 23.45 -5.11
CA ASN A 110 34.45 22.88 -5.38
C ASN A 110 35.45 23.93 -5.81
N PHE A 111 35.05 24.78 -6.77
CA PHE A 111 35.88 25.89 -7.28
C PHE A 111 35.14 27.21 -7.21
N THR A 112 35.82 28.25 -6.75
CA THR A 112 35.26 29.59 -6.53
C THR A 112 36.03 30.70 -7.27
N GLY A 113 37.02 30.36 -8.12
CA GLY A 113 37.78 31.30 -8.94
C GLY A 113 37.08 31.72 -10.24
N GLU A 114 37.84 31.95 -11.30
CA GLU A 114 37.29 32.21 -12.63
C GLU A 114 36.46 31.06 -13.14
N PHE A 115 36.88 29.83 -12.90
CA PHE A 115 36.11 28.63 -13.10
C PHE A 115 35.35 28.32 -11.80
N LYS A 116 34.02 28.23 -11.90
CA LYS A 116 33.13 27.89 -10.79
C LYS A 116 32.52 26.51 -11.01
N TRP A 117 32.58 25.68 -9.98
CA TRP A 117 31.94 24.35 -10.01
C TRP A 117 31.35 24.03 -8.66
N ASP A 118 30.04 23.85 -8.65
CA ASP A 118 29.26 23.42 -7.52
C ASP A 118 28.78 21.98 -7.79
N THR A 119 28.71 21.17 -6.74
CA THR A 119 28.16 19.81 -6.78
C THR A 119 27.03 19.71 -5.76
N GLU A 120 25.93 19.10 -6.16
CA GLU A 120 24.81 18.79 -5.27
C GLU A 120 24.49 17.30 -5.38
N LEU A 121 24.37 16.64 -4.22
CA LEU A 121 24.02 15.23 -4.09
C LEU A 121 22.83 15.10 -3.16
N ASN A 122 21.78 14.45 -3.63
CA ASN A 122 20.62 14.09 -2.84
C ASN A 122 20.49 12.57 -2.78
N PHE A 123 20.32 12.05 -1.57
CA PHE A 123 20.13 10.62 -1.33
C PHE A 123 18.94 10.43 -0.40
N THR A 124 18.00 9.60 -0.82
CA THR A 124 16.85 9.22 -0.02
C THR A 124 16.70 7.71 -0.01
N ARG A 125 16.53 7.14 1.17
CA ARG A 125 16.20 5.74 1.34
C ARG A 125 15.14 5.60 2.41
N TYR A 126 14.03 4.95 2.07
CA TYR A 126 13.00 4.62 3.05
C TYR A 126 12.48 3.19 2.85
N VAL A 127 11.86 2.68 3.90
CA VAL A 127 11.20 1.39 3.91
C VAL A 127 9.82 1.58 4.54
N ASP A 128 8.79 1.20 3.82
CA ASP A 128 7.41 1.18 4.28
C ASP A 128 6.93 -0.27 4.44
N ARG A 129 6.35 -0.56 5.59
CA ARG A 129 5.91 -1.92 5.95
C ARG A 129 4.57 -1.91 6.64
N TRP A 130 3.86 -2.98 6.47
CA TRP A 130 2.76 -3.34 7.34
C TRP A 130 3.28 -3.64 8.74
N LYS A 131 2.63 -3.07 9.75
CA LYS A 131 2.84 -3.41 11.16
C LYS A 131 1.77 -4.34 11.68
N GLU A 132 0.57 -4.04 11.31
CA GLU A 132 -0.62 -4.83 11.63
C GLU A 132 -1.50 -4.87 10.40
N ARG A 133 -2.06 -6.02 10.12
CA ARG A 133 -3.13 -6.21 9.13
C ARG A 133 -4.37 -6.68 9.87
N ASN A 134 -5.53 -6.42 9.30
CA ASN A 134 -6.75 -6.95 9.89
C ASN A 134 -6.65 -8.49 9.94
N PRO A 135 -6.87 -9.12 11.11
CA PRO A 135 -6.80 -10.58 11.24
C PRO A 135 -7.78 -11.35 10.37
N GLU A 136 -8.85 -10.68 9.93
CA GLU A 136 -9.85 -11.27 9.05
C GLU A 136 -9.47 -11.22 7.56
N ASP A 137 -8.37 -10.51 7.22
CA ASP A 137 -7.85 -10.50 5.86
C ASP A 137 -7.13 -11.81 5.58
N GLU A 138 -7.65 -12.59 4.64
CA GLU A 138 -6.98 -13.78 4.15
C GLU A 138 -5.74 -13.37 3.34
N LEU A 139 -4.57 -13.57 3.92
CA LEU A 139 -3.32 -13.36 3.22
C LEU A 139 -3.07 -14.51 2.24
N SER A 140 -2.64 -14.18 1.04
CA SER A 140 -2.15 -15.19 0.12
C SER A 140 -0.93 -15.92 0.71
N PRO A 141 -0.69 -17.21 0.37
CA PRO A 141 0.39 -18.02 0.98
C PRO A 141 1.79 -17.41 0.91
N TRP A 142 2.02 -16.54 -0.09
CA TRP A 142 3.30 -15.84 -0.28
C TRP A 142 3.40 -14.51 0.47
N GLN A 143 2.30 -13.98 1.03
CA GLN A 143 2.27 -12.71 1.76
C GLN A 143 2.61 -12.93 3.24
N LYS A 144 3.42 -12.04 3.79
CA LYS A 144 3.74 -12.02 5.23
C LYS A 144 3.10 -10.80 5.88
N ALA A 145 2.81 -10.92 7.16
CA ALA A 145 2.13 -9.85 7.92
C ALA A 145 2.89 -8.50 7.90
N ASN A 146 4.23 -8.55 7.83
CA ASN A 146 5.11 -7.38 7.87
C ASN A 146 5.82 -7.06 6.56
N ASP A 147 5.28 -7.53 5.45
CA ASP A 147 5.84 -7.23 4.12
C ASP A 147 5.84 -5.73 3.82
N PRO A 148 6.71 -5.27 2.92
CA PRO A 148 6.59 -3.93 2.35
C PRO A 148 5.18 -3.70 1.81
N ILE A 149 4.66 -2.46 1.94
CA ILE A 149 3.32 -2.12 1.45
C ILE A 149 3.22 -2.37 -0.06
N ARG A 150 4.30 -2.09 -0.79
CA ARG A 150 4.44 -2.32 -2.23
C ARG A 150 5.39 -3.47 -2.49
N ALA A 151 4.97 -4.68 -2.15
CA ALA A 151 5.71 -5.88 -2.49
C ALA A 151 5.24 -6.42 -3.85
N HIS A 152 6.20 -6.72 -4.71
CA HIS A 152 5.93 -7.43 -5.97
C HIS A 152 6.21 -8.90 -5.77
N TYR A 153 5.22 -9.71 -6.10
CA TYR A 153 5.33 -11.15 -6.04
C TYR A 153 5.29 -11.71 -7.46
N GLY A 154 6.08 -12.73 -7.72
CA GLY A 154 6.12 -13.39 -9.02
C GLY A 154 6.68 -14.80 -8.88
N TYR A 155 6.46 -15.59 -9.89
CA TYR A 155 7.08 -16.91 -10.01
C TYR A 155 8.46 -16.76 -10.64
N LEU A 156 9.44 -17.44 -10.09
CA LEU A 156 10.73 -17.63 -10.74
C LEU A 156 10.57 -18.75 -11.75
N SER A 157 10.92 -18.48 -13.01
CA SER A 157 10.95 -19.52 -14.01
C SER A 157 12.21 -20.38 -13.82
N ASP A 158 12.05 -21.66 -13.70
CA ASP A 158 13.16 -22.63 -13.62
C ASP A 158 13.44 -23.30 -14.99
N GLY A 159 12.91 -22.71 -16.06
CA GLY A 159 13.08 -23.18 -17.41
C GLY A 159 11.80 -23.78 -18.02
N VAL A 160 11.97 -24.51 -19.09
CA VAL A 160 10.92 -25.24 -19.80
C VAL A 160 11.10 -26.72 -19.54
N LEU A 161 10.07 -27.38 -19.05
CA LEU A 161 10.08 -28.83 -18.84
C LEU A 161 10.15 -29.53 -20.22
N GLY A 162 11.14 -30.39 -20.42
CA GLY A 162 11.24 -31.23 -21.63
C GLY A 162 10.18 -32.31 -21.64
N ILE A 163 9.88 -32.86 -22.84
CA ILE A 163 8.85 -33.88 -23.00
C ILE A 163 9.20 -35.17 -22.20
N ASP A 164 10.49 -35.43 -22.02
CA ASP A 164 10.98 -36.63 -21.33
C ASP A 164 11.40 -36.34 -19.87
N GLU A 165 11.17 -35.13 -19.36
CA GLU A 165 11.52 -34.77 -17.98
C GLU A 165 10.36 -35.02 -17.03
N THR A 166 10.69 -35.60 -15.88
CA THR A 166 9.71 -35.78 -14.79
C THR A 166 9.50 -34.48 -14.05
N PRO A 167 8.26 -33.97 -13.92
CA PRO A 167 7.99 -32.76 -13.17
C PRO A 167 8.52 -32.84 -11.74
N PRO A 168 9.14 -31.77 -11.20
CA PRO A 168 9.52 -31.74 -9.79
C PRO A 168 8.31 -31.99 -8.89
N ALA A 169 8.51 -32.68 -7.76
CA ALA A 169 7.44 -33.00 -6.82
C ALA A 169 6.72 -31.76 -6.23
N SER A 170 7.31 -30.58 -6.37
CA SER A 170 6.73 -29.30 -5.99
C SER A 170 5.75 -28.71 -7.02
N MET A 171 5.69 -29.24 -8.23
CA MET A 171 4.72 -28.82 -9.23
C MET A 171 3.36 -29.48 -8.96
N PRO A 172 2.25 -28.70 -8.94
CA PRO A 172 0.93 -29.30 -8.96
C PRO A 172 0.78 -30.14 -10.24
N ASN A 173 0.15 -31.31 -10.11
CA ASN A 173 -0.13 -32.21 -11.24
C ASN A 173 -0.75 -31.39 -12.39
N LEU A 174 0.06 -31.11 -13.41
CA LEU A 174 -0.46 -30.71 -14.70
C LEU A 174 -1.15 -31.94 -15.29
N LEU A 175 -2.47 -31.90 -15.29
CA LEU A 175 -3.25 -32.90 -15.99
C LEU A 175 -2.83 -32.94 -17.46
N PRO A 176 -2.69 -34.12 -18.06
CA PRO A 176 -2.40 -34.29 -19.48
C PRO A 176 -3.48 -33.67 -20.38
#